data_fb146a3da68f262be96e44388ee7a0c6
#
_entry.id   fb146a3da68f262be96e44388ee7a0c6
#
_cell.length_a   1.000
_cell.length_b   1.000
_cell.length_c   1.000
_cell.angle_alpha   90.00
_cell.angle_beta   90.00
_cell.angle_gamma   90.00
#
_symmetry.space_group_name_H-M   'P 1'
#
loop_
_entity.id
_entity.type
_entity.pdbx_description
1 polymer ?
#
loop_
_entity_poly.entity_id
_entity_poly.type
_entity_poly.pdbx_seq_one_letter_code
_entity_poly.pdbx_strand_id
1 'polypeptide(L)'
;AGQPTSRQEAKAHTFAPLYGATGYGRTPAEAKYYTHFTEKYQGIGLWHTRLAKEALNTGVIRTPSGREFAFPDVIRKASGRVSHFTQIKNYPVQSFATADIVPIALLHIEGLLSDMKSCIVNTVHDSIVIDVHPNEEKMVIDAINNTNKELPNLIALRWGVNFNVPLLLESKIGNNWLDTKDVS
;
A
#
# COMPACT_ATOMS: atom_id res chain seq x y z
N ALA A 1 -24.52 -3.95 -12.96
CA ALA A 1 -23.87 -4.35 -11.71
C ALA A 1 -24.41 -3.43 -10.60
N GLY A 2 -24.96 -4.01 -9.52
CA GLY A 2 -25.39 -3.24 -8.36
C GLY A 2 -24.21 -2.48 -7.76
N GLN A 3 -24.50 -1.34 -7.14
CA GLN A 3 -23.49 -0.63 -6.36
C GLN A 3 -23.08 -1.50 -5.16
N PRO A 4 -21.79 -1.48 -4.75
CA PRO A 4 -21.36 -2.21 -3.57
C PRO A 4 -22.13 -1.70 -2.35
N THR A 5 -22.66 -2.62 -1.55
CA THR A 5 -23.48 -2.30 -0.37
C THR A 5 -22.64 -1.99 0.86
N SER A 6 -21.34 -2.34 0.82
CA SER A 6 -20.40 -2.09 1.91
C SER A 6 -19.01 -1.70 1.40
N ARG A 7 -18.22 -1.00 2.27
CA ARG A 7 -16.80 -0.69 1.99
C ARG A 7 -15.99 -1.97 1.73
N GLN A 8 -16.31 -3.05 2.42
CA GLN A 8 -15.58 -4.30 2.29
C GLN A 8 -15.83 -4.98 0.93
N GLU A 9 -17.05 -4.95 0.43
CA GLU A 9 -17.38 -5.42 -0.92
C GLU A 9 -16.71 -4.56 -1.99
N ALA A 10 -16.74 -3.25 -1.85
CA ALA A 10 -16.06 -2.33 -2.76
C ALA A 10 -14.55 -2.61 -2.81
N LYS A 11 -13.92 -2.86 -1.66
CA LYS A 11 -12.50 -3.23 -1.54
C LYS A 11 -12.21 -4.54 -2.26
N ALA A 12 -13.00 -5.59 -2.04
CA ALA A 12 -12.83 -6.90 -2.69
C ALA A 12 -12.97 -6.80 -4.21
N HIS A 13 -13.97 -6.07 -4.69
CA HIS A 13 -14.21 -5.85 -6.13
C HIS A 13 -13.09 -5.04 -6.80
N THR A 14 -12.45 -4.11 -6.07
CA THR A 14 -11.36 -3.29 -6.60
C THR A 14 -10.03 -4.05 -6.60
N PHE A 15 -9.71 -4.76 -5.54
CA PHE A 15 -8.42 -5.45 -5.42
C PHE A 15 -8.29 -6.65 -6.36
N ALA A 16 -9.37 -7.38 -6.61
CA ALA A 16 -9.33 -8.52 -7.49
C ALA A 16 -8.80 -8.16 -8.91
N PRO A 17 -9.37 -7.20 -9.65
CA PRO A 17 -8.84 -6.81 -10.95
C PRO A 17 -7.52 -6.04 -10.86
N LEU A 18 -7.28 -5.28 -9.78
CA LEU A 18 -6.02 -4.57 -9.55
C LEU A 18 -4.83 -5.54 -9.52
N TYR A 19 -5.00 -6.73 -8.94
CA TYR A 19 -3.98 -7.78 -8.93
C TYR A 19 -4.17 -8.83 -10.04
N GLY A 20 -4.98 -8.52 -11.05
CA GLY A 20 -5.07 -9.24 -12.31
C GLY A 20 -6.06 -10.38 -12.38
N ALA A 21 -7.12 -10.35 -11.58
CA ALA A 21 -8.27 -11.20 -11.82
C ALA A 21 -8.95 -10.83 -13.15
N THR A 22 -9.29 -11.83 -13.95
CA THR A 22 -9.82 -11.64 -15.31
C THR A 22 -11.31 -11.93 -15.43
N GLY A 23 -11.98 -12.22 -14.32
CA GLY A 23 -13.38 -12.65 -14.33
C GLY A 23 -13.59 -14.10 -14.80
N TYR A 24 -12.56 -14.84 -15.19
CA TYR A 24 -12.68 -16.24 -15.54
C TYR A 24 -13.18 -17.08 -14.35
N GLY A 25 -14.22 -17.87 -14.56
CA GLY A 25 -14.87 -18.66 -13.51
C GLY A 25 -15.75 -17.84 -12.56
N ARG A 26 -16.04 -16.57 -12.90
CA ARG A 26 -16.89 -15.65 -12.16
C ARG A 26 -18.27 -15.53 -12.82
N THR A 27 -19.19 -14.85 -12.12
CA THR A 27 -20.49 -14.51 -12.70
C THR A 27 -20.35 -13.58 -13.91
N PRO A 28 -21.31 -13.59 -14.86
CA PRO A 28 -21.28 -12.66 -15.99
C PRO A 28 -21.17 -11.18 -15.61
N ALA A 29 -21.78 -10.79 -14.48
CA ALA A 29 -21.74 -9.43 -13.96
C ALA A 29 -20.32 -9.06 -13.48
N GLU A 30 -19.64 -9.94 -12.74
CA GLU A 30 -18.25 -9.74 -12.30
C GLU A 30 -17.29 -9.73 -13.50
N ALA A 31 -17.47 -10.63 -14.47
CA ALA A 31 -16.65 -10.65 -15.68
C ALA A 31 -16.77 -9.34 -16.46
N LYS A 32 -17.99 -8.81 -16.62
CA LYS A 32 -18.23 -7.50 -17.25
C LYS A 32 -17.58 -6.37 -16.47
N TYR A 33 -17.68 -6.38 -15.14
CA TYR A 33 -17.03 -5.39 -14.29
C TYR A 33 -15.50 -5.39 -14.47
N TYR A 34 -14.87 -6.56 -14.49
CA TYR A 34 -13.42 -6.66 -14.65
C TYR A 34 -12.95 -6.25 -16.05
N THR A 35 -13.76 -6.51 -17.09
CA THR A 35 -13.50 -6.00 -18.44
C THR A 35 -13.51 -4.47 -18.44
N HIS A 36 -14.56 -3.84 -17.92
CA HIS A 36 -14.65 -2.38 -17.82
C HIS A 36 -13.53 -1.78 -16.96
N PHE A 37 -13.14 -2.45 -15.87
CA PHE A 37 -12.02 -2.01 -15.03
C PHE A 37 -10.71 -1.98 -15.83
N THR A 38 -10.43 -3.04 -16.61
CA THR A 38 -9.22 -3.14 -17.42
C THR A 38 -9.21 -2.12 -18.56
N GLU A 39 -10.34 -1.88 -19.20
CA GLU A 39 -10.51 -0.87 -20.24
C GLU A 39 -10.30 0.54 -19.68
N LYS A 40 -10.84 0.82 -18.50
CA LYS A 40 -10.70 2.12 -17.83
C LYS A 40 -9.26 2.40 -17.35
N TYR A 41 -8.61 1.38 -16.80
CA TYR A 41 -7.29 1.50 -16.17
C TYR A 41 -6.21 0.75 -16.97
N GLN A 42 -6.04 1.08 -18.24
CA GLN A 42 -5.11 0.41 -19.16
C GLN A 42 -3.66 0.38 -18.64
N GLY A 43 -3.23 1.44 -17.92
CA GLY A 43 -1.90 1.51 -17.33
C GLY A 43 -1.60 0.36 -16.35
N ILE A 44 -2.61 -0.17 -15.65
CA ILE A 44 -2.46 -1.33 -14.77
C ILE A 44 -2.12 -2.58 -15.58
N GLY A 45 -2.80 -2.81 -16.69
CA GLY A 45 -2.51 -3.95 -17.59
C GLY A 45 -1.11 -3.89 -18.18
N LEU A 46 -0.67 -2.71 -18.62
CA LEU A 46 0.68 -2.48 -19.12
C LEU A 46 1.73 -2.72 -18.03
N TRP A 47 1.50 -2.22 -16.83
CA TRP A 47 2.36 -2.46 -15.67
C TRP A 47 2.46 -3.95 -15.34
N HIS A 48 1.35 -4.68 -15.31
CA HIS A 48 1.34 -6.12 -15.10
C HIS A 48 2.16 -6.88 -16.15
N THR A 49 2.04 -6.49 -17.42
CA THR A 49 2.79 -7.10 -18.52
C THR A 49 4.28 -6.85 -18.37
N ARG A 50 4.67 -5.63 -17.98
CA ARG A 50 6.07 -5.26 -17.71
C ARG A 50 6.66 -6.10 -16.58
N LEU A 51 5.97 -6.20 -15.42
CA LEU A 51 6.42 -7.01 -14.30
C LEU A 51 6.56 -8.50 -14.65
N ALA A 52 5.59 -9.04 -15.38
CA ALA A 52 5.63 -10.43 -15.82
C ALA A 52 6.84 -10.68 -16.76
N LYS A 53 7.14 -9.75 -17.66
CA LYS A 53 8.30 -9.82 -18.56
C LYS A 53 9.60 -9.70 -17.78
N GLU A 54 9.68 -8.79 -16.82
CA GLU A 54 10.85 -8.61 -15.97
C GLU A 54 11.15 -9.87 -15.16
N ALA A 55 10.14 -10.44 -14.47
CA ALA A 55 10.28 -11.70 -13.74
C ALA A 55 10.78 -12.84 -14.62
N LEU A 56 10.18 -13.03 -15.81
CA LEU A 56 10.59 -14.08 -16.74
C LEU A 56 12.02 -13.92 -17.26
N ASN A 57 12.49 -12.68 -17.42
CA ASN A 57 13.82 -12.42 -17.96
C ASN A 57 14.93 -12.47 -16.91
N THR A 58 14.64 -12.03 -15.69
CA THR A 58 15.66 -11.81 -14.64
C THR A 58 15.49 -12.74 -13.44
N GLY A 59 14.30 -13.35 -13.28
CA GLY A 59 13.93 -14.08 -12.06
C GLY A 59 13.71 -13.18 -10.84
N VAL A 60 13.73 -11.85 -11.01
CA VAL A 60 13.66 -10.89 -9.90
C VAL A 60 12.73 -9.74 -10.25
N ILE A 61 12.00 -9.25 -9.25
CA ILE A 61 11.25 -7.98 -9.29
C ILE A 61 11.82 -7.06 -8.22
N ARG A 62 12.01 -5.78 -8.57
CA ARG A 62 12.52 -4.76 -7.65
C ARG A 62 11.46 -3.70 -7.32
N THR A 63 11.46 -3.27 -6.05
CA THR A 63 10.73 -2.07 -5.63
C THR A 63 11.56 -0.82 -5.93
N PRO A 64 10.96 0.38 -5.89
CA PRO A 64 11.71 1.63 -5.99
C PRO A 64 12.75 1.81 -4.88
N SER A 65 12.56 1.20 -3.71
CA SER A 65 13.54 1.20 -2.61
C SER A 65 14.76 0.30 -2.85
N GLY A 66 14.75 -0.48 -3.94
CA GLY A 66 15.81 -1.45 -4.26
C GLY A 66 15.60 -2.84 -3.64
N ARG A 67 14.50 -3.07 -2.91
CA ARG A 67 14.16 -4.40 -2.37
C ARG A 67 13.88 -5.38 -3.52
N GLU A 68 14.44 -6.57 -3.43
CA GLU A 68 14.31 -7.61 -4.45
C GLU A 68 13.39 -8.75 -4.00
N PHE A 69 12.58 -9.23 -4.92
CA PHE A 69 11.78 -10.44 -4.78
C PHE A 69 12.21 -11.45 -5.84
N ALA A 70 12.82 -12.54 -5.40
CA ALA A 70 13.31 -13.60 -6.28
C ALA A 70 12.19 -14.60 -6.63
N PHE A 71 12.13 -14.94 -7.91
CA PHE A 71 11.24 -15.94 -8.50
C PHE A 71 12.06 -16.88 -9.39
N PRO A 72 12.94 -17.72 -8.81
CA PRO A 72 13.89 -18.52 -9.57
C PRO A 72 13.24 -19.59 -10.46
N ASP A 73 12.02 -19.99 -10.11
CA ASP A 73 11.22 -21.00 -10.83
C ASP A 73 10.09 -20.39 -11.67
N VAL A 74 10.18 -19.08 -11.99
CA VAL A 74 9.16 -18.42 -12.81
C VAL A 74 9.18 -18.95 -14.23
N ILE A 75 8.02 -19.40 -14.71
CA ILE A 75 7.82 -19.91 -16.07
C ILE A 75 6.55 -19.34 -16.70
N ARG A 76 6.52 -19.37 -18.04
CA ARG A 76 5.27 -19.17 -18.79
C ARG A 76 4.58 -20.52 -18.95
N LYS A 77 3.38 -20.65 -18.37
CA LYS A 77 2.54 -21.85 -18.46
C LYS A 77 1.97 -22.03 -19.87
N ALA A 78 1.54 -23.24 -20.21
CA ALA A 78 0.86 -23.53 -21.49
C ALA A 78 -0.38 -22.65 -21.75
N SER A 79 -1.05 -22.18 -20.68
CA SER A 79 -2.15 -21.22 -20.75
C SER A 79 -1.73 -19.78 -21.13
N GLY A 80 -0.44 -19.53 -21.33
CA GLY A 80 0.13 -18.20 -21.58
C GLY A 80 0.33 -17.36 -20.29
N ARG A 81 -0.22 -17.79 -19.14
CA ARG A 81 -0.04 -17.10 -17.85
C ARG A 81 1.36 -17.36 -17.28
N VAL A 82 1.89 -16.38 -16.58
CA VAL A 82 3.14 -16.53 -15.82
C VAL A 82 2.85 -17.18 -14.47
N SER A 83 3.71 -18.08 -14.01
CA SER A 83 3.66 -18.59 -12.63
C SER A 83 3.85 -17.44 -11.65
N HIS A 84 3.47 -17.64 -10.39
CA HIS A 84 3.56 -16.58 -9.35
C HIS A 84 2.88 -15.24 -9.71
N PHE A 85 1.93 -15.28 -10.65
CA PHE A 85 1.30 -14.11 -11.25
C PHE A 85 0.77 -13.08 -10.24
N THR A 86 0.18 -13.53 -9.13
CA THR A 86 -0.35 -12.66 -8.07
C THR A 86 0.78 -12.07 -7.23
N GLN A 87 1.76 -12.89 -6.84
CA GLN A 87 2.90 -12.45 -6.03
C GLN A 87 3.76 -11.42 -6.76
N ILE A 88 4.05 -11.64 -8.04
CA ILE A 88 4.81 -10.72 -8.90
C ILE A 88 4.20 -9.31 -8.90
N LYS A 89 2.89 -9.20 -8.82
CA LYS A 89 2.18 -7.91 -8.80
C LYS A 89 1.99 -7.35 -7.40
N ASN A 90 1.67 -8.22 -6.43
CA ASN A 90 1.31 -7.82 -5.09
C ASN A 90 2.55 -7.43 -4.25
N TYR A 91 3.60 -8.26 -4.27
CA TYR A 91 4.75 -8.08 -3.40
C TYR A 91 5.42 -6.71 -3.52
N PRO A 92 5.73 -6.19 -4.71
CA PRO A 92 6.36 -4.87 -4.81
C PRO A 92 5.47 -3.74 -4.28
N VAL A 93 4.15 -3.81 -4.46
CA VAL A 93 3.22 -2.77 -3.97
C VAL A 93 3.07 -2.84 -2.45
N GLN A 94 2.73 -4.01 -1.93
CA GLN A 94 2.52 -4.20 -0.49
C GLN A 94 3.80 -3.94 0.30
N SER A 95 4.92 -4.48 -0.15
CA SER A 95 6.19 -4.29 0.53
C SER A 95 6.65 -2.84 0.50
N PHE A 96 6.55 -2.16 -0.64
CA PHE A 96 6.95 -0.76 -0.73
C PHE A 96 6.10 0.11 0.21
N ALA A 97 4.78 -0.12 0.26
CA ALA A 97 3.89 0.60 1.17
C ALA A 97 4.21 0.33 2.65
N THR A 98 4.27 -0.96 3.04
CA THR A 98 4.32 -1.32 4.47
C THR A 98 5.73 -1.48 5.03
N ALA A 99 6.67 -2.01 4.24
CA ALA A 99 8.02 -2.31 4.71
C ALA A 99 9.05 -1.22 4.38
N ASP A 100 8.72 -0.29 3.48
CA ASP A 100 9.64 0.77 3.09
C ASP A 100 9.10 2.16 3.49
N ILE A 101 7.85 2.51 3.15
CA ILE A 101 7.27 3.83 3.44
C ILE A 101 6.92 4.00 4.92
N VAL A 102 6.28 3.02 5.56
CA VAL A 102 5.90 3.11 6.98
C VAL A 102 7.10 3.34 7.90
N PRO A 103 8.25 2.67 7.75
CA PRO A 103 9.46 2.99 8.52
C PRO A 103 9.98 4.42 8.34
N ILE A 104 9.85 5.01 7.14
CA ILE A 104 10.22 6.42 6.94
C ILE A 104 9.30 7.34 7.73
N ALA A 105 7.99 7.10 7.68
CA ALA A 105 7.04 7.86 8.48
C ALA A 105 7.30 7.70 9.98
N LEU A 106 7.56 6.48 10.45
CA LEU A 106 7.88 6.18 11.84
C LEU A 106 9.11 6.95 12.32
N LEU A 107 10.22 6.89 11.57
CA LEU A 107 11.45 7.59 11.93
C LEU A 107 11.26 9.12 11.93
N HIS A 108 10.45 9.65 11.03
CA HIS A 108 10.16 11.08 11.02
C HIS A 108 9.31 11.49 12.22
N ILE A 109 8.27 10.72 12.57
CA ILE A 109 7.46 10.95 13.77
C ILE A 109 8.35 10.86 15.03
N GLU A 110 9.15 9.81 15.15
CA GLU A 110 10.06 9.61 16.28
C GLU A 110 10.97 10.82 16.49
N GLY A 111 11.55 11.36 15.41
CA GLY A 111 12.36 12.58 15.47
C GLY A 111 11.57 13.79 15.95
N LEU A 112 10.30 13.94 15.59
CA LEU A 112 9.44 15.04 16.03
C LEU A 112 8.97 14.89 17.49
N LEU A 113 8.94 13.66 18.01
CA LEU A 113 8.56 13.37 19.40
C LEU A 113 9.75 13.35 20.37
N SER A 114 10.98 13.55 19.91
CA SER A 114 12.22 13.35 20.70
C SER A 114 12.27 14.12 22.02
N ASP A 115 11.69 15.32 22.08
CA ASP A 115 11.65 16.17 23.28
C ASP A 115 10.31 16.08 24.05
N MET A 116 9.45 15.14 23.69
CA MET A 116 8.14 14.93 24.30
C MET A 116 8.18 13.77 25.28
N LYS A 117 7.14 13.69 26.13
CA LYS A 117 6.87 12.52 26.97
C LYS A 117 6.11 11.43 26.23
N SER A 118 5.40 11.83 25.19
CA SER A 118 4.73 10.93 24.25
C SER A 118 5.75 10.14 23.45
N CYS A 119 5.51 8.86 23.24
CA CYS A 119 6.46 8.00 22.54
C CYS A 119 5.77 6.93 21.68
N ILE A 120 6.46 6.47 20.65
CA ILE A 120 6.01 5.31 19.87
C ILE A 120 6.22 4.05 20.71
N VAL A 121 5.16 3.28 20.88
CA VAL A 121 5.19 2.05 21.72
C VAL A 121 5.02 0.77 20.93
N ASN A 122 4.46 0.84 19.73
CA ASN A 122 4.27 -0.36 18.91
C ASN A 122 4.05 0.00 17.42
N THR A 123 4.25 -1.01 16.57
CA THR A 123 3.84 -0.98 15.16
C THR A 123 3.13 -2.28 14.81
N VAL A 124 2.02 -2.19 14.09
CA VAL A 124 1.27 -3.36 13.65
C VAL A 124 0.96 -3.21 12.16
N HIS A 125 1.66 -3.96 11.32
CA HIS A 125 1.60 -3.90 9.86
C HIS A 125 1.87 -2.49 9.30
N ASP A 126 0.81 -1.75 9.01
CA ASP A 126 0.82 -0.40 8.43
C ASP A 126 0.40 0.68 9.45
N SER A 127 0.23 0.30 10.72
CA SER A 127 -0.14 1.24 11.79
C SER A 127 1.01 1.49 12.77
N ILE A 128 1.09 2.72 13.26
CA ILE A 128 2.02 3.18 14.30
C ILE A 128 1.19 3.51 15.54
N VAL A 129 1.58 2.98 16.69
CA VAL A 129 0.89 3.19 17.96
C VAL A 129 1.75 4.10 18.84
N ILE A 130 1.15 5.20 19.27
CA ILE A 130 1.81 6.23 20.11
C ILE A 130 1.09 6.26 21.45
N ASP A 131 1.84 6.17 22.54
CA ASP A 131 1.35 6.50 23.87
C ASP A 131 1.47 8.02 24.06
N VAL A 132 0.31 8.68 24.16
CA VAL A 132 0.21 10.13 24.13
C VAL A 132 0.05 10.69 25.54
N HIS A 133 1.01 11.51 25.99
CA HIS A 133 0.86 12.23 27.27
C HIS A 133 -0.29 13.24 27.15
N PRO A 134 -1.20 13.34 28.16
CA PRO A 134 -2.42 14.14 28.06
C PRO A 134 -2.23 15.61 27.68
N ASN A 135 -1.11 16.21 28.07
CA ASN A 135 -0.82 17.62 27.74
C ASN A 135 -0.13 17.79 26.36
N GLU A 136 0.13 16.72 25.62
CA GLU A 136 0.87 16.73 24.36
C GLU A 136 0.02 16.29 23.16
N GLU A 137 -1.26 16.00 23.36
CA GLU A 137 -2.14 15.50 22.32
C GLU A 137 -2.08 16.34 21.04
N LYS A 138 -2.22 17.66 21.17
CA LYS A 138 -2.16 18.56 20.02
C LYS A 138 -0.80 18.53 19.33
N MET A 139 0.29 18.47 20.09
CA MET A 139 1.64 18.44 19.54
C MET A 139 1.90 17.15 18.75
N VAL A 140 1.40 16.00 19.25
CA VAL A 140 1.48 14.73 18.55
C VAL A 140 0.67 14.75 17.26
N ILE A 141 -0.55 15.29 17.26
CA ILE A 141 -1.37 15.47 16.06
C ILE A 141 -0.66 16.38 15.05
N ASP A 142 -0.07 17.48 15.49
CA ASP A 142 0.69 18.39 14.64
C ASP A 142 1.93 17.69 14.05
N ALA A 143 2.61 16.83 14.80
CA ALA A 143 3.74 16.02 14.33
C ALA A 143 3.30 15.03 13.21
N ILE A 144 2.16 14.36 13.38
CA ILE A 144 1.61 13.46 12.36
C ILE A 144 1.21 14.25 11.10
N ASN A 145 0.56 15.40 11.26
CA ASN A 145 0.19 16.26 10.14
C ASN A 145 1.41 16.82 9.41
N ASN A 146 2.48 17.14 10.11
CA ASN A 146 3.77 17.51 9.52
C ASN A 146 4.34 16.33 8.72
N THR A 147 4.33 15.14 9.31
CA THR A 147 4.79 13.93 8.61
C THR A 147 4.00 13.69 7.32
N ASN A 148 2.68 13.85 7.33
CA ASN A 148 1.86 13.74 6.12
C ASN A 148 2.27 14.71 5.00
N LYS A 149 2.71 15.92 5.36
CA LYS A 149 3.19 16.91 4.39
C LYS A 149 4.58 16.57 3.84
N GLU A 150 5.47 16.12 4.73
CA GLU A 150 6.87 15.87 4.37
C GLU A 150 7.13 14.48 3.77
N LEU A 151 6.27 13.50 4.04
CA LEU A 151 6.48 12.11 3.62
C LEU A 151 6.76 11.93 2.11
N PRO A 152 6.04 12.59 1.19
CA PRO A 152 6.37 12.52 -0.23
C PRO A 152 7.76 13.02 -0.56
N ASN A 153 8.21 14.11 0.09
CA ASN A 153 9.54 14.69 -0.09
C ASN A 153 10.64 13.75 0.44
N LEU A 154 10.42 13.16 1.62
CA LEU A 154 11.36 12.21 2.23
C LEU A 154 11.57 10.98 1.33
N ILE A 155 10.49 10.48 0.74
CA ILE A 155 10.54 9.34 -0.19
C ILE A 155 11.24 9.73 -1.49
N ALA A 156 10.95 10.92 -2.02
CA ALA A 156 11.60 11.44 -3.22
C ALA A 156 13.12 11.61 -3.03
N LEU A 157 13.54 12.17 -1.90
CA LEU A 157 14.95 12.34 -1.54
C LEU A 157 15.67 11.00 -1.37
N ARG A 158 15.01 10.01 -0.78
CA ARG A 158 15.65 8.73 -0.48
C ARG A 158 15.72 7.79 -1.68
N TRP A 159 14.69 7.76 -2.52
CA TRP A 159 14.56 6.76 -3.59
C TRP A 159 14.25 7.35 -4.97
N GLY A 160 14.16 8.67 -5.10
CA GLY A 160 13.83 9.33 -6.37
C GLY A 160 12.36 9.10 -6.82
N VAL A 161 11.48 8.70 -5.91
CA VAL A 161 10.07 8.43 -6.21
C VAL A 161 9.23 9.67 -5.97
N ASN A 162 8.65 10.21 -7.04
CA ASN A 162 7.73 11.34 -6.94
C ASN A 162 6.29 10.85 -6.91
N PHE A 163 5.60 11.05 -5.79
CA PHE A 163 4.18 10.72 -5.66
C PHE A 163 3.33 11.82 -6.27
N ASN A 164 2.39 11.42 -7.14
CA ASN A 164 1.35 12.29 -7.68
C ASN A 164 -0.04 11.98 -7.08
N VAL A 165 -0.06 11.18 -6.02
CA VAL A 165 -1.24 10.85 -5.21
C VAL A 165 -0.92 11.12 -3.74
N PRO A 166 -1.91 11.50 -2.91
CA PRO A 166 -1.69 11.73 -1.50
C PRO A 166 -1.20 10.46 -0.78
N LEU A 167 -0.22 10.64 0.11
CA LEU A 167 0.18 9.65 1.10
C LEU A 167 -0.20 10.21 2.47
N LEU A 168 -1.25 9.66 3.08
CA LEU A 168 -1.78 10.16 4.33
C LEU A 168 -1.80 9.06 5.39
N LEU A 169 -1.33 9.41 6.57
CA LEU A 169 -1.54 8.67 7.80
C LEU A 169 -2.88 9.12 8.38
N GLU A 170 -3.86 8.24 8.40
CA GLU A 170 -5.12 8.47 9.10
C GLU A 170 -4.89 8.27 10.60
N SER A 171 -5.33 9.21 11.42
CA SER A 171 -5.09 9.17 12.85
C SER A 171 -6.36 8.92 13.64
N LYS A 172 -6.25 8.12 14.69
CA LYS A 172 -7.30 7.89 15.66
C LYS A 172 -6.75 8.04 17.06
N ILE A 173 -7.55 8.61 17.96
CA ILE A 173 -7.18 8.78 19.37
C ILE A 173 -8.24 8.21 20.29
N GLY A 174 -7.84 7.69 21.43
CA GLY A 174 -8.72 7.13 22.46
C GLY A 174 -7.96 6.71 23.70
N ASN A 175 -8.69 6.43 24.78
CA ASN A 175 -8.10 5.96 26.05
C ASN A 175 -7.61 4.51 25.99
N ASN A 176 -7.97 3.78 24.97
CA ASN A 176 -7.53 2.42 24.70
C ASN A 176 -7.70 2.14 23.21
N TRP A 177 -7.14 1.01 22.74
CA TRP A 177 -7.13 0.65 21.31
C TRP A 177 -8.51 0.32 20.72
N LEU A 178 -9.49 -0.02 21.55
CA LEU A 178 -10.84 -0.38 21.10
C LEU A 178 -11.71 0.87 20.88
N ASP A 179 -11.62 1.84 21.80
CA ASP A 179 -12.47 3.02 21.86
C ASP A 179 -11.75 4.25 21.27
N THR A 180 -11.44 4.21 19.96
CA THR A 180 -10.78 5.31 19.26
C THR A 180 -11.76 6.12 18.41
N LYS A 181 -11.47 7.41 18.25
CA LYS A 181 -12.18 8.34 17.37
C LYS A 181 -11.23 8.89 16.32
N ASP A 182 -11.73 9.13 15.11
CA ASP A 182 -10.95 9.78 14.07
C ASP A 182 -10.54 11.19 14.51
N VAL A 183 -9.29 11.54 14.22
CA VAL A 183 -8.74 12.88 14.45
C VAL A 183 -8.76 13.59 13.10
N SER A 184 -9.54 14.69 13.03
CA SER A 184 -9.68 15.53 11.84
C SER A 184 -8.67 16.67 11.85
#